data_ab45d2131eb0a638fabfc6ef8eada2e4
#
_entry.id   ab45d2131eb0a638fabfc6ef8eada2e4
#
_cell.length_a   1.000
_cell.length_b   1.000
_cell.length_c   1.000
_cell.angle_alpha   90.00
_cell.angle_beta   90.00
_cell.angle_gamma   90.00
#
_symmetry.space_group_name_H-M   'P 1'
#
loop_
_entity.id
_entity.type
_entity.pdbx_description
1 polymer ?
#
loop_
_entity_poly.entity_id
_entity_poly.type
_entity_poly.pdbx_seq_one_letter_code
_entity_poly.pdbx_strand_id
1 'polypeptide(L)'
;LDLQFTIMKDFKKYYLIQASPEEVYLALTNPLTISLWTGAEAIMSTEPGSEFSLWDDSICGKNIEFVENKRIVQQWYFGDQPEESIVTFILHTDKNGTSVELRHTNIPDSDIDDMIDGWNLNYFGALQDFYDE
;
A
#
# COMPACT_ATOMS: atom_id res chain seq x y z
N LEU A 1 -31.57 21.57 5.33
CA LEU A 1 -30.37 21.39 4.55
C LEU A 1 -29.38 20.54 5.31
N ASP A 2 -29.25 19.31 4.89
CA ASP A 2 -28.33 18.40 5.54
C ASP A 2 -26.92 18.58 4.97
N LEU A 3 -26.07 19.18 5.75
CA LEU A 3 -24.64 19.23 5.41
C LEU A 3 -24.00 17.96 5.93
N GLN A 4 -23.70 17.05 5.01
CA GLN A 4 -22.96 15.86 5.36
C GLN A 4 -21.48 16.14 5.22
N PHE A 5 -20.77 16.12 6.35
CA PHE A 5 -19.32 16.21 6.37
C PHE A 5 -18.75 14.81 6.43
N THR A 6 -18.00 14.43 5.39
CA THR A 6 -17.21 13.22 5.44
C THR A 6 -15.93 13.52 6.20
N ILE A 7 -15.75 12.86 7.34
CA ILE A 7 -14.52 13.00 8.11
C ILE A 7 -13.48 12.09 7.51
N MET A 8 -12.31 12.65 7.19
CA MET A 8 -11.18 11.93 6.67
C MET A 8 -10.10 11.77 7.72
N LYS A 9 -9.43 10.65 7.71
CA LYS A 9 -8.36 10.32 8.65
C LYS A 9 -7.08 9.97 7.92
N ASP A 10 -5.96 10.17 8.60
CA ASP A 10 -4.65 9.80 8.10
C ASP A 10 -4.06 8.71 8.99
N PHE A 11 -3.24 7.86 8.39
CA PHE A 11 -2.55 6.79 9.11
C PHE A 11 -1.09 6.77 8.69
N LYS A 12 -0.18 6.60 9.66
CA LYS A 12 1.24 6.48 9.41
C LYS A 12 1.84 5.41 10.31
N LYS A 13 2.65 4.53 9.75
CA LYS A 13 3.32 3.49 10.51
C LYS A 13 4.58 3.03 9.80
N TYR A 14 5.55 2.52 10.56
CA TYR A 14 6.76 1.89 10.02
C TYR A 14 6.65 0.39 10.18
N TYR A 15 7.02 -0.35 9.12
CA TYR A 15 7.03 -1.83 9.13
C TYR A 15 8.42 -2.31 8.75
N LEU A 16 9.00 -3.17 9.57
CA LEU A 16 10.28 -3.79 9.26
C LEU A 16 10.07 -5.05 8.42
N ILE A 17 10.73 -5.10 7.28
CA ILE A 17 10.71 -6.26 6.39
C ILE A 17 12.14 -6.81 6.32
N GLN A 18 12.29 -8.12 6.51
CA GLN A 18 13.60 -8.78 6.50
C GLN A 18 14.05 -9.09 5.06
N ALA A 19 14.16 -8.04 4.28
CA ALA A 19 14.58 -8.08 2.88
C ALA A 19 15.21 -6.75 2.52
N SER A 20 16.06 -6.74 1.49
CA SER A 20 16.70 -5.50 1.02
C SER A 20 15.67 -4.54 0.42
N PRO A 21 15.98 -3.22 0.33
CA PRO A 21 15.08 -2.29 -0.35
C PRO A 21 14.75 -2.70 -1.78
N GLU A 22 15.70 -3.28 -2.51
CA GLU A 22 15.47 -3.77 -3.89
C GLU A 22 14.44 -4.90 -3.90
N GLU A 23 14.55 -5.85 -2.96
CA GLU A 23 13.60 -6.95 -2.85
C GLU A 23 12.21 -6.46 -2.43
N VAL A 24 12.14 -5.53 -1.47
CA VAL A 24 10.88 -4.95 -1.03
C VAL A 24 10.22 -4.16 -2.16
N TYR A 25 11.01 -3.39 -2.91
CA TYR A 25 10.49 -2.64 -4.05
C TYR A 25 9.85 -3.59 -5.08
N LEU A 26 10.52 -4.69 -5.40
CA LEU A 26 9.95 -5.72 -6.30
C LEU A 26 8.66 -6.33 -5.72
N ALA A 27 8.65 -6.59 -4.42
CA ALA A 27 7.46 -7.16 -3.78
C ALA A 27 6.26 -6.21 -3.80
N LEU A 28 6.48 -4.91 -3.97
CA LEU A 28 5.41 -3.92 -4.05
C LEU A 28 5.03 -3.52 -5.48
N THR A 29 5.87 -3.85 -6.46
CA THR A 29 5.69 -3.36 -7.85
C THR A 29 5.62 -4.43 -8.91
N ASN A 30 6.16 -5.62 -8.66
CA ASN A 30 6.17 -6.70 -9.65
C ASN A 30 4.95 -7.59 -9.45
N PRO A 31 4.08 -7.75 -10.46
CA PRO A 31 2.83 -8.51 -10.29
C PRO A 31 3.06 -9.96 -9.90
N LEU A 32 4.11 -10.60 -10.42
CA LEU A 32 4.41 -11.98 -10.07
C LEU A 32 4.84 -12.09 -8.60
N THR A 33 5.72 -11.21 -8.15
CA THR A 33 6.17 -11.20 -6.76
C THR A 33 5.01 -10.90 -5.81
N ILE A 34 4.15 -9.94 -6.18
CA ILE A 34 2.95 -9.63 -5.39
C ILE A 34 2.07 -10.87 -5.26
N SER A 35 1.86 -11.63 -6.35
CA SER A 35 1.03 -12.82 -6.31
C SER A 35 1.59 -13.89 -5.36
N LEU A 36 2.91 -13.92 -5.17
CA LEU A 36 3.55 -14.89 -4.28
C LEU A 36 3.25 -14.60 -2.80
N TRP A 37 3.30 -13.35 -2.37
CA TRP A 37 3.06 -13.05 -0.96
C TRP A 37 1.59 -12.77 -0.64
N THR A 38 0.78 -12.37 -1.64
CA THR A 38 -0.66 -12.18 -1.43
C THR A 38 -1.46 -13.47 -1.61
N GLY A 39 -0.94 -14.42 -2.39
CA GLY A 39 -1.66 -15.64 -2.74
C GLY A 39 -2.72 -15.43 -3.81
N ALA A 40 -2.76 -14.28 -4.48
CA ALA A 40 -3.76 -13.94 -5.48
C ALA A 40 -3.11 -13.22 -6.66
N GLU A 41 -3.74 -13.33 -7.84
CA GLU A 41 -3.26 -12.65 -9.04
C GLU A 41 -3.33 -11.13 -8.82
N ALA A 42 -2.29 -10.43 -9.29
CA ALA A 42 -2.19 -8.97 -9.15
C ALA A 42 -2.06 -8.32 -10.53
N ILE A 43 -2.63 -7.14 -10.66
CA ILE A 43 -2.42 -6.26 -11.80
C ILE A 43 -1.58 -5.10 -11.28
N MET A 44 -0.37 -4.95 -11.82
CA MET A 44 0.57 -3.91 -11.37
C MET A 44 1.57 -3.60 -12.48
N SER A 45 1.94 -2.32 -12.55
CA SER A 45 2.96 -1.83 -13.48
C SER A 45 3.68 -0.66 -12.81
N THR A 46 4.90 -0.37 -13.23
CA THR A 46 5.66 0.80 -12.75
C THR A 46 5.46 2.02 -13.64
N GLU A 47 4.45 2.00 -14.51
CA GLU A 47 4.11 3.16 -15.34
C GLU A 47 3.25 4.14 -14.55
N PRO A 48 3.69 5.41 -14.36
CA PRO A 48 2.83 6.42 -13.75
C PRO A 48 1.52 6.57 -14.53
N GLY A 49 0.41 6.64 -13.79
CA GLY A 49 -0.93 6.71 -14.38
C GLY A 49 -1.59 5.37 -14.63
N SER A 50 -0.85 4.26 -14.51
CA SER A 50 -1.44 2.92 -14.67
C SER A 50 -2.34 2.56 -13.49
N GLU A 51 -3.36 1.77 -13.74
CA GLU A 51 -4.23 1.26 -12.69
C GLU A 51 -3.70 -0.07 -12.14
N PHE A 52 -3.97 -0.32 -10.87
CA PHE A 52 -3.58 -1.58 -10.23
C PHE A 52 -4.77 -2.22 -9.52
N SER A 53 -4.65 -3.53 -9.31
CA SER A 53 -5.65 -4.32 -8.60
C SER A 53 -4.96 -5.43 -7.82
N LEU A 54 -5.34 -5.57 -6.56
CA LEU A 54 -4.85 -6.61 -5.66
C LEU A 54 -6.04 -7.38 -5.09
N TRP A 55 -5.84 -8.68 -4.81
CA TRP A 55 -6.86 -9.55 -4.21
C TRP A 55 -8.21 -9.48 -4.95
N ASP A 56 -8.19 -9.78 -6.26
CA ASP A 56 -9.40 -9.83 -7.09
C ASP A 56 -10.25 -8.56 -6.95
N ASP A 57 -9.61 -7.40 -7.18
CA ASP A 57 -10.24 -6.07 -7.12
C ASP A 57 -10.70 -5.64 -5.71
N SER A 58 -10.31 -6.34 -4.66
CA SER A 58 -10.59 -5.88 -3.30
C SER A 58 -9.87 -4.56 -2.99
N ILE A 59 -8.71 -4.36 -3.59
CA ILE A 59 -7.96 -3.11 -3.52
C ILE A 59 -7.65 -2.68 -4.94
N CYS A 60 -8.12 -1.50 -5.32
CA CYS A 60 -7.87 -0.92 -6.64
C CYS A 60 -7.40 0.51 -6.50
N GLY A 61 -6.64 0.97 -7.48
CA GLY A 61 -6.19 2.34 -7.49
C GLY A 61 -5.38 2.68 -8.73
N LYS A 62 -4.69 3.80 -8.65
CA LYS A 62 -3.85 4.31 -9.72
C LYS A 62 -2.45 4.59 -9.19
N ASN A 63 -1.44 4.13 -9.91
CA ASN A 63 -0.05 4.43 -9.60
C ASN A 63 0.28 5.87 -10.01
N ILE A 64 0.88 6.64 -9.11
CA ILE A 64 1.18 8.05 -9.34
C ILE A 64 2.66 8.25 -9.59
N GLU A 65 3.52 7.70 -8.73
CA GLU A 65 4.95 7.97 -8.81
C GLU A 65 5.76 6.75 -8.36
N PHE A 66 6.88 6.51 -9.04
CA PHE A 66 7.86 5.49 -8.65
C PHE A 66 9.24 6.11 -8.63
N VAL A 67 9.95 5.96 -7.50
CA VAL A 67 11.38 6.20 -7.41
C VAL A 67 11.99 4.87 -7.04
N GLU A 68 12.71 4.26 -7.97
CA GLU A 68 13.22 2.89 -7.85
C GLU A 68 13.94 2.66 -6.52
N ASN A 69 13.52 1.61 -5.81
CA ASN A 69 14.06 1.17 -4.53
C ASN A 69 13.89 2.19 -3.38
N LYS A 70 13.13 3.27 -3.58
CA LYS A 70 13.01 4.35 -2.58
C LYS A 70 11.60 4.75 -2.24
N ARG A 71 10.72 4.95 -3.23
CA ARG A 71 9.40 5.50 -2.96
C ARG A 71 8.38 5.07 -4.01
N ILE A 72 7.16 4.83 -3.54
CA ILE A 72 6.00 4.52 -4.38
C ILE A 72 4.85 5.36 -3.87
N VAL A 73 4.14 6.04 -4.78
CA VAL A 73 2.94 6.82 -4.45
C VAL A 73 1.78 6.29 -5.28
N GLN A 74 0.67 6.01 -4.61
CA GLN A 74 -0.54 5.47 -5.23
C GLN A 74 -1.77 6.21 -4.73
N GLN A 75 -2.79 6.30 -5.59
CA GLN A 75 -4.13 6.68 -5.16
C GLN A 75 -4.93 5.39 -4.97
N TRP A 76 -5.57 5.24 -3.82
CA TRP A 76 -6.44 4.09 -3.53
C TRP A 76 -7.90 4.51 -3.64
N TYR A 77 -8.73 3.71 -4.31
CA TYR A 77 -10.12 4.02 -4.57
C TYR A 77 -11.02 3.48 -3.45
N PHE A 78 -11.85 4.36 -2.91
CA PHE A 78 -12.84 4.04 -1.86
C PHE A 78 -14.27 4.36 -2.32
N GLY A 79 -14.55 4.20 -3.63
CA GLY A 79 -15.85 4.57 -4.18
C GLY A 79 -15.97 6.09 -4.35
N ASP A 80 -17.16 6.61 -4.13
CA ASP A 80 -17.44 8.04 -4.29
C ASP A 80 -16.96 8.80 -3.06
N GLN A 81 -15.74 9.33 -3.10
CA GLN A 81 -15.22 10.17 -2.04
C GLN A 81 -14.78 11.53 -2.60
N PRO A 82 -14.94 12.62 -1.81
CA PRO A 82 -14.65 13.98 -2.31
C PRO A 82 -13.16 14.25 -2.48
N GLU A 83 -12.30 13.56 -1.74
CA GLU A 83 -10.85 13.75 -1.80
C GLU A 83 -10.14 12.45 -2.10
N GLU A 84 -9.03 12.56 -2.83
CA GLU A 84 -8.23 11.41 -3.19
C GLU A 84 -7.52 10.84 -1.97
N SER A 85 -7.60 9.52 -1.79
CA SER A 85 -6.85 8.81 -0.76
C SER A 85 -5.49 8.43 -1.32
N ILE A 86 -4.43 8.90 -0.68
CA ILE A 86 -3.06 8.73 -1.18
C ILE A 86 -2.27 7.83 -0.25
N VAL A 87 -1.64 6.83 -0.84
CA VAL A 87 -0.74 5.90 -0.15
C VAL A 87 0.68 6.16 -0.62
N THR A 88 1.58 6.37 0.33
CA THR A 88 3.00 6.56 0.06
C THR A 88 3.80 5.51 0.83
N PHE A 89 4.65 4.78 0.10
CA PHE A 89 5.63 3.87 0.69
C PHE A 89 7.00 4.50 0.52
N ILE A 90 7.74 4.67 1.62
CA ILE A 90 9.12 5.14 1.60
C ILE A 90 9.99 4.03 2.18
N LEU A 91 10.98 3.58 1.40
CA LEU A 91 11.85 2.47 1.78
C LEU A 91 13.13 3.01 2.41
N HIS A 92 13.30 2.75 3.70
CA HIS A 92 14.49 3.15 4.44
C HIS A 92 15.38 1.93 4.67
N THR A 93 16.65 2.07 4.38
CA THR A 93 17.63 1.01 4.69
C THR A 93 17.72 0.83 6.20
N ASP A 94 17.65 -0.41 6.65
CA ASP A 94 17.77 -0.77 8.07
C ASP A 94 18.80 -1.89 8.19
N LYS A 95 19.49 -1.98 9.32
CA LYS A 95 20.49 -3.04 9.52
C LYS A 95 19.91 -4.44 9.46
N ASN A 96 18.60 -4.58 9.70
CA ASN A 96 17.88 -5.86 9.66
C ASN A 96 16.99 -6.01 8.42
N GLY A 97 17.19 -5.16 7.41
CA GLY A 97 16.43 -5.22 6.16
C GLY A 97 15.97 -3.86 5.69
N THR A 98 14.67 -3.67 5.60
CA THR A 98 14.07 -2.41 5.14
C THR A 98 12.99 -1.98 6.12
N SER A 99 13.05 -0.73 6.56
CA SER A 99 11.96 -0.10 7.30
C SER A 99 11.08 0.62 6.29
N VAL A 100 9.86 0.14 6.10
CA VAL A 100 8.90 0.75 5.17
C VAL A 100 8.07 1.76 5.94
N GLU A 101 8.20 3.03 5.58
CA GLU A 101 7.36 4.09 6.11
C GLU A 101 6.09 4.14 5.25
N LEU A 102 4.96 3.79 5.85
CA LEU A 102 3.66 3.87 5.22
C LEU A 102 2.97 5.15 5.64
N ARG A 103 2.50 5.92 4.67
CA ARG A 103 1.62 7.07 4.89
C ARG A 103 0.37 6.85 4.06
N HIS A 104 -0.79 6.94 4.68
CA HIS A 104 -2.08 6.79 3.99
C HIS A 104 -2.97 7.95 4.42
N THR A 105 -3.28 8.85 3.50
CA THR A 105 -4.03 10.08 3.78
C THR A 105 -5.44 10.00 3.20
N ASN A 106 -6.36 10.79 3.79
CA ASN A 106 -7.74 10.91 3.34
C ASN A 106 -8.48 9.57 3.31
N ILE A 107 -8.37 8.80 4.40
CA ILE A 107 -9.13 7.57 4.58
C ILE A 107 -10.50 7.95 5.15
N PRO A 108 -11.62 7.51 4.54
CA PRO A 108 -12.93 7.76 5.14
C PRO A 108 -12.98 7.23 6.57
N ASP A 109 -13.53 8.04 7.49
CA ASP A 109 -13.59 7.67 8.90
C ASP A 109 -14.27 6.33 9.15
N SER A 110 -15.28 6.00 8.35
CA SER A 110 -15.97 4.71 8.44
C SER A 110 -15.09 3.52 8.07
N ASP A 111 -13.97 3.75 7.36
CA ASP A 111 -13.09 2.69 6.88
C ASP A 111 -11.77 2.61 7.65
N ILE A 112 -11.50 3.56 8.57
CA ILE A 112 -10.15 3.68 9.17
C ILE A 112 -9.74 2.44 9.96
N ASP A 113 -10.62 1.88 10.78
CA ASP A 113 -10.28 0.72 11.60
C ASP A 113 -10.01 -0.51 10.73
N ASP A 114 -10.83 -0.74 9.71
CA ASP A 114 -10.63 -1.84 8.77
C ASP A 114 -9.35 -1.66 7.97
N MET A 115 -9.02 -0.43 7.60
CA MET A 115 -7.77 -0.14 6.87
C MET A 115 -6.54 -0.39 7.71
N ILE A 116 -6.56 0.00 8.99
CA ILE A 116 -5.44 -0.24 9.90
C ILE A 116 -5.23 -1.75 10.08
N ASP A 117 -6.31 -2.50 10.30
CA ASP A 117 -6.23 -3.96 10.40
C ASP A 117 -5.72 -4.58 9.11
N GLY A 118 -6.20 -4.10 7.96
CA GLY A 118 -5.75 -4.57 6.65
C GLY A 118 -4.25 -4.33 6.43
N TRP A 119 -3.76 -3.15 6.76
CA TRP A 119 -2.35 -2.84 6.66
C TRP A 119 -1.49 -3.74 7.56
N ASN A 120 -1.92 -3.91 8.82
CA ASN A 120 -1.15 -4.66 9.81
C ASN A 120 -1.16 -6.17 9.56
N LEU A 121 -2.31 -6.73 9.18
CA LEU A 121 -2.50 -8.18 9.09
C LEU A 121 -2.38 -8.69 7.65
N ASN A 122 -3.11 -8.09 6.72
CA ASN A 122 -3.24 -8.63 5.36
C ASN A 122 -2.14 -8.15 4.43
N TYR A 123 -1.73 -6.91 4.53
CA TYR A 123 -0.71 -6.34 3.66
C TYR A 123 0.69 -6.57 4.22
N PHE A 124 1.09 -5.81 5.24
CA PHE A 124 2.43 -5.93 5.80
C PHE A 124 2.63 -7.19 6.62
N GLY A 125 1.59 -7.68 7.28
CA GLY A 125 1.67 -8.97 7.98
C GLY A 125 2.01 -10.11 7.02
N ALA A 126 1.35 -10.18 5.88
CA ALA A 126 1.62 -11.19 4.86
C ALA A 126 3.02 -10.99 4.24
N LEU A 127 3.41 -9.76 3.99
CA LEU A 127 4.72 -9.45 3.42
C LEU A 127 5.84 -9.81 4.39
N GLN A 128 5.66 -9.51 5.69
CA GLN A 128 6.61 -9.90 6.73
C GLN A 128 6.77 -11.42 6.81
N ASP A 129 5.65 -12.14 6.79
CA ASP A 129 5.67 -13.61 6.82
C ASP A 129 6.38 -14.20 5.61
N PHE A 130 6.22 -13.60 4.45
CA PHE A 130 6.86 -14.06 3.22
C PHE A 130 8.39 -14.00 3.30
N TYR A 131 8.94 -12.98 3.96
CA TYR A 131 10.39 -12.79 4.12
C TYR A 131 10.91 -13.27 5.47
N ASP A 132 10.05 -13.79 6.32
CA ASP A 132 10.45 -14.36 7.62
C ASP A 132 10.90 -15.80 7.41
N GLU A 133 12.06 -16.12 7.92
CA GLU A 133 12.62 -17.48 7.82
C GLU A 133 12.50 -18.25 9.13
#